data_4abd14edc281cf472b135f3014d97bb3
#
_entry.id   4abd14edc281cf472b135f3014d97bb3
#
_cell.length_a   1.000
_cell.length_b   1.000
_cell.length_c   1.000
_cell.angle_alpha   90.00
_cell.angle_beta   90.00
_cell.angle_gamma   90.00
#
_symmetry.space_group_name_H-M   'P 1'
#
loop_
_entity.id
_entity.type
_entity.pdbx_description
1 polymer ?
#
loop_
_entity_poly.entity_id
_entity_poly.type
_entity_poly.pdbx_seq_one_letter_code
_entity_poly.pdbx_strand_id
1 'polypeptide(L)' 'MKIIILTMIICSALHGNCQPPYTKTVEYNTWAECMYAGTNDTLPLYNVMGPAYINEHKIFIKFQCAEQIKEEEKIDS' A
#
# COMPACT_ATOMS: atom_id res chain seq x y z
N MET A 1 -9.04 -11.91 16.13
CA MET A 1 -7.64 -11.75 15.77
C MET A 1 -7.44 -10.47 14.98
N LYS A 2 -6.40 -9.77 15.31
CA LYS A 2 -6.14 -8.50 14.65
C LYS A 2 -5.13 -8.68 13.56
N ILE A 3 -5.38 -8.11 12.41
CA ILE A 3 -4.42 -8.11 11.30
C ILE A 3 -4.23 -6.69 10.83
N ILE A 4 -3.14 -6.48 10.12
CA ILE A 4 -2.82 -5.18 9.55
C ILE A 4 -2.85 -5.31 8.03
N ILE A 5 -3.56 -4.42 7.39
CA ILE A 5 -3.71 -4.44 5.93
C ILE A 5 -2.95 -3.25 5.33
N LEU A 6 -2.23 -3.50 4.26
CA LEU A 6 -1.45 -2.46 3.57
C LEU A 6 -2.16 -2.04 2.31
N THR A 7 -2.39 -0.75 2.17
CA THR A 7 -2.99 -0.15 0.98
C THR A 7 -2.02 0.87 0.40
N MET A 8 -1.83 0.84 -0.90
CA MET A 8 -0.92 1.74 -1.58
C MET A 8 -1.69 2.57 -2.60
N ILE A 9 -1.29 3.83 -2.75
CA ILE A 9 -1.94 4.76 -3.66
C ILE A 9 -0.86 5.48 -4.45
N ILE A 10 -0.98 5.46 -5.77
CA ILE A 10 -0.04 6.16 -6.65
C ILE A 10 -0.70 7.46 -7.11
N CYS A 11 -0.02 8.56 -6.89
CA CYS A 11 -0.57 9.87 -7.17
C CYS A 11 0.35 10.69 -8.05
N SER A 12 -0.22 11.67 -8.75
CA SER A 12 0.52 12.63 -9.53
C SER A 12 0.33 14.00 -8.91
N ALA A 13 1.40 14.59 -8.41
CA ALA A 13 1.32 15.93 -7.83
C ALA A 13 1.05 16.97 -8.90
N LEU A 14 1.50 16.69 -10.13
CA LEU A 14 1.32 17.63 -11.22
C LEU A 14 -0.15 17.83 -11.56
N HIS A 15 -0.90 16.71 -11.62
CA HIS A 15 -2.31 16.77 -11.99
C HIS A 15 -3.23 16.76 -10.79
N GLY A 16 -2.68 16.52 -9.61
CA GLY A 16 -3.50 16.54 -8.40
C GLY A 16 -4.44 15.37 -8.27
N ASN A 17 -4.18 14.27 -8.95
CA ASN A 17 -5.07 13.11 -8.86
C ASN A 17 -4.29 11.87 -8.53
N CYS A 18 -5.02 10.83 -8.13
CA CYS A 18 -4.43 9.56 -7.72
C CYS A 18 -5.16 8.44 -8.42
N GLN A 19 -4.44 7.34 -8.62
CA GLN A 19 -5.05 6.12 -9.11
C GLN A 19 -5.85 5.48 -8.00
N PRO A 20 -6.76 4.56 -8.34
CA PRO A 20 -7.51 3.85 -7.30
C PRO A 20 -6.56 3.13 -6.35
N PRO A 21 -6.89 3.08 -5.07
CA PRO A 21 -6.02 2.42 -4.10
C PRO A 21 -5.86 0.95 -4.40
N TYR A 22 -4.66 0.45 -4.13
CA TYR A 22 -4.37 -0.96 -4.30
C TYR A 22 -4.14 -1.56 -2.93
N THR A 23 -4.93 -2.55 -2.55
CA THR A 23 -4.80 -3.20 -1.27
C THR A 23 -4.12 -4.55 -1.47
N LYS A 24 -3.03 -4.77 -0.76
CA LYS A 24 -2.33 -6.03 -0.86
C LYS A 24 -3.13 -7.11 -0.18
N THR A 25 -3.01 -8.32 -0.71
CA THR A 25 -3.71 -9.45 -0.11
C THR A 25 -2.98 -10.04 1.08
N VAL A 26 -1.75 -9.59 1.33
CA VAL A 26 -0.97 -10.09 2.45
C VAL A 26 -1.47 -9.44 3.73
N GLU A 27 -1.57 -10.25 4.79
CA GLU A 27 -1.97 -9.77 6.08
C GLU A 27 -0.77 -9.76 6.99
N TYR A 28 -0.57 -8.69 7.71
CA TYR A 28 0.58 -8.54 8.58
C TYR A 28 0.11 -8.64 10.03
N ASN A 29 1.00 -9.13 10.88
CA ASN A 29 0.65 -9.33 12.27
C ASN A 29 0.94 -8.12 13.13
N THR A 30 1.87 -7.28 12.74
CA THR A 30 2.23 -6.10 13.51
C THR A 30 2.27 -4.89 12.62
N TRP A 31 2.10 -3.74 13.25
CA TRP A 31 2.18 -2.47 12.52
C TRP A 31 3.55 -2.29 11.89
N ALA A 32 4.59 -2.67 12.63
CA ALA A 32 5.96 -2.51 12.12
C ALA A 32 6.17 -3.33 10.86
N GLU A 33 5.65 -4.56 10.83
CA GLU A 33 5.79 -5.39 9.64
C GLU A 33 5.13 -4.72 8.43
N CYS A 34 3.95 -4.14 8.65
CA CYS A 34 3.24 -3.46 7.57
C CYS A 34 4.03 -2.24 7.09
N MET A 35 4.59 -1.48 8.02
CA MET A 35 5.34 -0.28 7.65
C MET A 35 6.61 -0.64 6.88
N TYR A 36 7.30 -1.70 7.31
CA TYR A 36 8.48 -2.14 6.59
C TYR A 36 8.10 -2.63 5.19
N ALA A 37 7.01 -3.37 5.08
CA ALA A 37 6.58 -3.88 3.80
C ALA A 37 6.18 -2.74 2.86
N GLY A 38 5.49 -1.73 3.39
CA GLY A 38 5.10 -0.59 2.59
C GLY A 38 6.31 0.15 2.04
N THR A 39 7.29 0.38 2.91
CA THR A 39 8.51 1.07 2.49
C THR A 39 9.26 0.24 1.46
N ASN A 40 9.37 -1.06 1.68
CA ASN A 40 10.10 -1.92 0.76
C ASN A 40 9.39 -2.06 -0.57
N ASP A 41 8.07 -2.00 -0.58
CA ASP A 41 7.32 -2.19 -1.81
C ASP A 41 7.24 -0.94 -2.67
N THR A 42 7.43 0.24 -2.11
CA THR A 42 7.35 1.45 -2.91
C THR A 42 8.55 1.61 -3.83
N LEU A 43 9.73 1.22 -3.38
CA LEU A 43 10.93 1.40 -4.17
C LEU A 43 10.89 0.63 -5.49
N PRO A 44 10.52 -0.66 -5.49
CA PRO A 44 10.40 -1.36 -6.77
C PRO A 44 9.40 -0.73 -7.72
N LEU A 45 8.32 -0.16 -7.19
CA LEU A 45 7.35 0.50 -8.04
C LEU A 45 7.94 1.73 -8.70
N TYR A 46 8.70 2.52 -7.95
CA TYR A 46 9.39 3.66 -8.53
C TYR A 46 10.37 3.21 -9.60
N ASN A 47 11.08 2.09 -9.36
CA ASN A 47 12.05 1.59 -10.32
C ASN A 47 11.39 1.15 -11.62
N VAL A 48 10.21 0.53 -11.53
CA VAL A 48 9.48 0.11 -12.72
C VAL A 48 9.04 1.30 -13.54
N MET A 49 8.57 2.36 -12.89
CA MET A 49 8.14 3.54 -13.61
C MET A 49 9.29 4.30 -14.23
N GLY A 50 10.43 4.32 -13.54
CA GLY A 50 11.61 5.01 -14.05
C GLY A 50 11.63 6.49 -13.73
N PRO A 51 12.83 7.06 -13.63
CA PRO A 51 12.94 8.46 -13.21
C PRO A 51 12.34 9.46 -14.19
N ALA A 52 12.35 9.17 -15.49
CA ALA A 52 11.80 10.10 -16.43
C ALA A 52 10.29 10.27 -16.24
N TYR A 53 9.59 9.14 -16.08
CA TYR A 53 8.15 9.17 -15.88
C TYR A 53 7.82 9.84 -14.55
N ILE A 54 8.57 9.49 -13.50
CA ILE A 54 8.33 10.06 -12.18
C ILE A 54 8.52 11.57 -12.21
N ASN A 55 9.58 12.02 -12.84
CA ASN A 55 9.87 13.46 -12.90
C ASN A 55 8.84 14.21 -13.73
N GLU A 56 8.43 13.60 -14.83
CA GLU A 56 7.50 14.26 -15.72
C GLU A 56 6.14 14.46 -15.10
N HIS A 57 5.66 13.45 -14.39
CA HIS A 57 4.32 13.49 -13.80
C HIS A 57 4.32 13.81 -12.31
N LYS A 58 5.50 13.99 -11.72
CA LYS A 58 5.62 14.28 -10.29
C LYS A 58 4.91 13.19 -9.48
N ILE A 59 5.30 11.95 -9.75
CA ILE A 59 4.66 10.79 -9.14
C ILE A 59 5.14 10.61 -7.71
N PHE A 60 4.22 10.29 -6.83
CA PHE A 60 4.58 9.85 -5.48
C PHE A 60 3.63 8.75 -5.07
N ILE A 61 4.12 7.86 -4.21
CA ILE A 61 3.36 6.72 -3.76
C ILE A 61 3.16 6.87 -2.25
N LYS A 62 1.91 6.77 -1.83
CA LYS A 62 1.59 6.76 -0.41
C LYS A 62 1.17 5.37 -0.03
N PHE A 63 1.45 4.96 1.20
CA PHE A 63 0.91 3.71 1.67
C PHE A 63 0.35 3.92 3.06
N GLN A 64 -0.54 3.04 3.44
CA GLN A 64 -1.26 3.19 4.68
C GLN A 64 -1.48 1.83 5.27
N CYS A 65 -1.26 1.71 6.57
CA CYS A 65 -1.51 0.48 7.31
C CYS A 65 -2.75 0.69 8.15
N ALA A 66 -3.65 -0.29 8.12
CA ALA A 66 -4.89 -0.20 8.86
C ALA A 66 -5.15 -1.49 9.59
N GLU A 67 -5.56 -1.38 10.85
CA GLU A 67 -5.89 -2.55 11.63
C GLU A 67 -7.30 -2.99 11.33
N GLN A 68 -7.48 -4.29 11.22
CA GLN A 68 -8.80 -4.87 11.07
C GLN A 68 -8.92 -6.05 12.00
N ILE A 69 -10.14 -6.32 12.42
CA ILE A 69 -10.42 -7.51 13.20
C ILE A 69 -10.89 -8.57 12.24
N LYS A 70 -10.13 -9.68 12.16
CA LYS A 70 -10.50 -10.76 11.31
C LYS A 70 -11.20 -11.78 12.16
N GLU A 71 -12.50 -12.03 11.89
CA GLU A 71 -13.22 -12.97 12.65
C GLU A 71 -12.88 -14.34 12.25
N GLU A 72 -12.85 -15.25 13.19
CA GLU A 72 -12.71 -16.59 12.84
C GLU A 72 -13.88 -16.99 12.13
N GLU A 73 -13.72 -17.68 11.16
CA GLU A 73 -14.79 -18.15 10.44
C GLU A 73 -15.50 -19.06 11.20
N LYS A 74 -16.38 -18.88 11.71
CA LYS A 74 -16.98 -19.71 12.52
C LYS A 74 -17.71 -20.45 11.90
N ILE A 75 -17.80 -20.99 11.58
CA ILE A 75 -18.47 -21.62 10.96
C ILE A 75 -19.42 -22.09 11.27
N ASP A 76 -19.63 -22.15 11.67
CA ASP A 76 -20.36 -22.54 12.02
C ASP A 76 -20.90 -22.47 12.15
N SER A 77 -20.72 -22.46 12.12
CA SER A 77 -21.07 -22.48 12.26
C SER A 77 -21.43 -22.50 12.18
#